data_0949885bc899966c28626c19cfa73441
#
_entry.id   0949885bc899966c28626c19cfa73441
#
_cell.length_a   1.000
_cell.length_b   1.000
_cell.length_c   1.000
_cell.angle_alpha   90.00
_cell.angle_beta   90.00
_cell.angle_gamma   90.00
#
_symmetry.space_group_name_H-M   'P 1'
#
loop_
_entity.id
_entity.type
_entity.pdbx_description
1 polymer ?
#
loop_
_entity_poly.entity_id
_entity_poly.type
_entity_poly.pdbx_seq_one_letter_code
_entity_poly.pdbx_strand_id
1 'polypeptide(L)'
;MLEQALRVELAACYRIFAMLGWTELIYNHITVRVPGPETHFLINPFGLHYTEVTASNLVKIDLHGNVVGPSEWPVNPAGFTVHAAIHAALPDAHCVMHTHTTNGCAVAGSQAGLSPDNFYAAQLYGQVAYHDFEGITVHAEEGPRLIKNIGNKHLIILRNHGLLAWAESIALAFAFLWTLQRACDIQVAGAALGPTIPVGRAVQERCSADSLQDRKSVV
;
A
#
# COMPACT_ATOMS: atom_id res chain seq x y z
N MET A 1 19.79 -9.76 -14.13
CA MET A 1 20.31 -8.84 -13.10
C MET A 1 19.21 -7.96 -12.49
N LEU A 2 18.36 -7.31 -13.30
CA LEU A 2 17.31 -6.41 -12.78
C LEU A 2 16.28 -7.14 -11.90
N GLU A 3 15.77 -8.31 -12.29
CA GLU A 3 14.79 -9.06 -11.45
C GLU A 3 15.40 -9.52 -10.13
N GLN A 4 16.67 -9.96 -10.12
CA GLN A 4 17.32 -10.40 -8.88
C GLN A 4 17.50 -9.25 -7.87
N ALA A 5 17.88 -8.06 -8.31
CA ALA A 5 17.95 -6.88 -7.45
C ALA A 5 16.59 -6.54 -6.86
N LEU A 6 15.54 -6.56 -7.70
CA LEU A 6 14.17 -6.31 -7.28
C LEU A 6 13.66 -7.34 -6.25
N ARG A 7 14.02 -8.61 -6.40
CA ARG A 7 13.72 -9.67 -5.43
C ARG A 7 14.37 -9.39 -4.08
N VAL A 8 15.61 -8.94 -4.06
CA VAL A 8 16.33 -8.58 -2.82
C VAL A 8 15.66 -7.40 -2.15
N GLU A 9 15.34 -6.36 -2.90
CA GLU A 9 14.67 -5.15 -2.38
C GLU A 9 13.28 -5.47 -1.82
N LEU A 10 12.47 -6.25 -2.55
CA LEU A 10 11.14 -6.66 -2.08
C LEU A 10 11.22 -7.53 -0.82
N ALA A 11 12.13 -8.49 -0.76
CA ALA A 11 12.35 -9.30 0.44
C ALA A 11 12.78 -8.45 1.65
N ALA A 12 13.64 -7.45 1.43
CA ALA A 12 14.01 -6.49 2.47
C ALA A 12 12.79 -5.69 2.95
N CYS A 13 11.92 -5.25 2.04
CA CYS A 13 10.69 -4.54 2.40
C CYS A 13 9.75 -5.40 3.26
N TYR A 14 9.55 -6.67 2.95
CA TYR A 14 8.79 -7.61 3.80
C TYR A 14 9.39 -7.73 5.21
N ARG A 15 10.72 -7.78 5.33
CA ARG A 15 11.40 -7.80 6.64
C ARG A 15 11.20 -6.49 7.41
N ILE A 16 11.17 -5.35 6.74
CA ILE A 16 10.85 -4.06 7.35
C ILE A 16 9.40 -4.09 7.86
N PHE A 17 8.44 -4.62 7.09
CA PHE A 17 7.06 -4.80 7.55
C PHE A 17 7.00 -5.65 8.81
N ALA A 18 7.75 -6.77 8.87
CA ALA A 18 7.83 -7.59 10.08
C ALA A 18 8.41 -6.83 11.28
N MET A 19 9.46 -6.03 11.08
CA MET A 19 10.06 -5.18 12.14
C MET A 19 9.09 -4.12 12.66
N LEU A 20 8.20 -3.60 11.80
CA LEU A 20 7.18 -2.62 12.15
C LEU A 20 5.92 -3.25 12.74
N GLY A 21 5.82 -4.59 12.78
CA GLY A 21 4.64 -5.31 13.23
C GLY A 21 3.48 -5.29 12.24
N TRP A 22 3.74 -5.01 10.95
CA TRP A 22 2.72 -5.00 9.90
C TRP A 22 2.63 -6.37 9.22
N THR A 23 2.18 -7.37 9.93
CA THR A 23 2.20 -8.75 9.44
C THR A 23 0.82 -9.36 9.23
N GLU A 24 -0.15 -9.04 10.08
CA GLU A 24 -1.56 -9.49 10.07
C GLU A 24 -1.81 -10.82 9.32
N LEU A 25 -1.08 -11.86 9.67
CA LEU A 25 -1.15 -13.21 9.09
C LEU A 25 -0.97 -13.20 7.56
N ILE A 26 -2.07 -13.47 6.82
CA ILE A 26 -2.08 -13.60 5.36
C ILE A 26 -2.71 -12.39 4.65
N TYR A 27 -3.15 -11.38 5.42
CA TYR A 27 -3.99 -10.30 4.87
C TYR A 27 -3.18 -9.17 4.26
N ASN A 28 -1.96 -8.93 4.72
CA ASN A 28 -1.07 -7.93 4.13
C ASN A 28 -0.31 -8.53 2.95
N HIS A 29 -0.03 -7.72 1.95
CA HIS A 29 0.78 -8.14 0.81
C HIS A 29 1.39 -6.95 0.07
N ILE A 30 2.50 -7.22 -0.61
CA ILE A 30 3.19 -6.29 -1.48
C ILE A 30 3.39 -6.98 -2.82
N THR A 31 3.10 -6.28 -3.90
CA THR A 31 3.43 -6.73 -5.24
C THR A 31 4.34 -5.73 -5.95
N VAL A 32 5.24 -6.23 -6.78
CA VAL A 32 6.11 -5.39 -7.59
C VAL A 32 6.17 -5.90 -9.01
N ARG A 33 6.08 -5.00 -9.99
CA ARG A 33 6.19 -5.32 -11.42
C ARG A 33 7.61 -5.71 -11.76
N VAL A 34 7.77 -6.85 -12.43
CA VAL A 34 9.06 -7.30 -12.96
C VAL A 34 9.36 -6.54 -14.25
N PRO A 35 10.54 -5.93 -14.42
CA PRO A 35 10.95 -5.32 -15.68
C PRO A 35 11.05 -6.37 -16.80
N GLY A 36 10.51 -6.03 -17.97
CA GLY A 36 10.56 -6.91 -19.15
C GLY A 36 9.39 -6.67 -20.10
N PRO A 37 9.36 -7.37 -21.23
CA PRO A 37 8.29 -7.23 -22.22
C PRO A 37 6.97 -7.86 -21.75
N GLU A 38 7.03 -8.79 -20.81
CA GLU A 38 5.87 -9.49 -20.25
C GLU A 38 5.45 -8.85 -18.93
N THR A 39 4.14 -8.79 -18.70
CA THR A 39 3.59 -8.19 -17.49
C THR A 39 3.53 -9.23 -16.37
N HIS A 40 4.65 -9.35 -15.64
CA HIS A 40 4.78 -10.23 -14.49
C HIS A 40 5.00 -9.42 -13.20
N PHE A 41 4.70 -10.05 -12.06
CA PHE A 41 4.81 -9.45 -10.73
C PHE A 41 5.48 -10.42 -9.76
N LEU A 42 6.13 -9.88 -8.74
CA LEU A 42 6.59 -10.65 -7.58
C LEU A 42 5.65 -10.40 -6.41
N ILE A 43 5.37 -11.46 -5.65
CA ILE A 43 4.55 -11.44 -4.43
C ILE A 43 5.16 -12.40 -3.40
N ASN A 44 4.80 -12.25 -2.12
CA ASN A 44 5.22 -13.18 -1.08
C ASN A 44 4.62 -14.58 -1.26
N PRO A 45 5.33 -15.63 -0.81
CA PRO A 45 4.76 -16.96 -0.67
C PRO A 45 3.57 -16.94 0.28
N PHE A 46 2.45 -17.53 -0.12
CA PHE A 46 1.26 -17.60 0.73
C PHE A 46 1.50 -18.52 1.94
N GLY A 47 1.19 -18.02 3.12
CA GLY A 47 1.30 -18.76 4.37
C GLY A 47 2.62 -18.61 5.11
N LEU A 48 3.65 -17.99 4.51
CA LEU A 48 4.89 -17.69 5.21
C LEU A 48 4.79 -16.37 6.00
N HIS A 49 5.40 -16.35 7.18
CA HIS A 49 5.61 -15.12 7.92
C HIS A 49 6.62 -14.23 7.17
N TYR A 50 6.51 -12.91 7.30
CA TYR A 50 7.37 -11.98 6.53
C TYR A 50 8.86 -12.07 6.85
N THR A 51 9.23 -12.58 8.04
CA THR A 51 10.63 -12.90 8.35
C THR A 51 11.19 -14.08 7.57
N GLU A 52 10.32 -14.92 6.98
CA GLU A 52 10.69 -16.09 6.20
C GLU A 52 10.77 -15.76 4.69
N VAL A 53 10.29 -14.57 4.29
CA VAL A 53 10.36 -14.13 2.89
C VAL A 53 11.82 -13.82 2.53
N THR A 54 12.26 -14.42 1.43
CA THR A 54 13.61 -14.27 0.86
C THR A 54 13.52 -13.93 -0.63
N ALA A 55 14.58 -13.42 -1.19
CA ALA A 55 14.65 -13.16 -2.64
C ALA A 55 14.39 -14.41 -3.50
N SER A 56 14.78 -15.60 -3.00
CA SER A 56 14.64 -16.86 -3.70
C SER A 56 13.25 -17.48 -3.63
N ASN A 57 12.48 -17.24 -2.56
CA ASN A 57 11.14 -17.81 -2.40
C ASN A 57 9.99 -16.89 -2.84
N LEU A 58 10.28 -15.63 -3.21
CA LEU A 58 9.27 -14.78 -3.83
C LEU A 58 8.69 -15.44 -5.08
N VAL A 59 7.36 -15.43 -5.19
CA VAL A 59 6.63 -16.06 -6.28
C VAL A 59 6.45 -15.06 -7.41
N LYS A 60 6.71 -15.50 -8.65
CA LYS A 60 6.43 -14.72 -9.85
C LYS A 60 5.07 -15.11 -10.41
N ILE A 61 4.24 -14.13 -10.71
CA ILE A 61 2.88 -14.32 -11.21
C ILE A 61 2.61 -13.43 -12.44
N ASP A 62 1.62 -13.84 -13.23
CA ASP A 62 1.06 -13.01 -14.29
C ASP A 62 -0.03 -12.07 -13.76
N LEU A 63 -0.66 -11.28 -14.65
CA LEU A 63 -1.74 -10.36 -14.29
C LEU A 63 -3.02 -11.06 -13.78
N HIS A 64 -3.17 -12.36 -14.05
CA HIS A 64 -4.30 -13.18 -13.59
C HIS A 64 -4.00 -13.91 -12.27
N GLY A 65 -2.80 -13.73 -11.71
CA GLY A 65 -2.36 -14.40 -10.49
C GLY A 65 -1.85 -15.83 -10.70
N ASN A 66 -1.68 -16.27 -11.96
CA ASN A 66 -1.10 -17.59 -12.23
C ASN A 66 0.41 -17.55 -11.99
N VAL A 67 0.93 -18.59 -11.36
CA VAL A 67 2.37 -18.73 -11.11
C VAL A 67 3.13 -18.88 -12.43
N VAL A 68 4.17 -18.08 -12.62
CA VAL A 68 5.06 -18.10 -13.79
C VAL A 68 6.42 -18.66 -13.40
N GLY A 69 6.78 -19.77 -13.99
CA GLY A 69 8.02 -20.49 -13.69
C GLY A 69 7.93 -21.39 -12.45
N PRO A 70 9.05 -21.97 -12.01
CA PRO A 70 9.07 -22.90 -10.88
C PRO A 70 8.81 -22.15 -9.56
N SER A 71 7.89 -22.66 -8.76
CA SER A 71 7.64 -22.21 -7.38
C SER A 71 7.15 -23.40 -6.55
N GLU A 72 7.68 -23.52 -5.34
CA GLU A 72 7.21 -24.49 -4.33
C GLU A 72 6.02 -23.91 -3.52
N TRP A 73 5.72 -22.63 -3.71
CA TRP A 73 4.75 -21.90 -2.89
C TRP A 73 3.55 -21.44 -3.72
N PRO A 74 2.33 -21.55 -3.16
CA PRO A 74 1.14 -20.94 -3.74
C PRO A 74 1.13 -19.43 -3.49
N VAL A 75 0.21 -18.73 -4.16
CA VAL A 75 -0.11 -17.31 -3.93
C VAL A 75 -1.52 -17.18 -3.38
N ASN A 76 -1.81 -16.05 -2.72
CA ASN A 76 -3.16 -15.71 -2.28
C ASN A 76 -3.91 -15.00 -3.42
N PRO A 77 -4.92 -15.63 -4.06
CA PRO A 77 -5.66 -14.99 -5.15
C PRO A 77 -6.41 -13.73 -4.69
N ALA A 78 -7.01 -13.74 -3.49
CA ALA A 78 -7.73 -12.58 -2.94
C ALA A 78 -6.80 -11.38 -2.75
N GLY A 79 -5.57 -11.61 -2.29
CA GLY A 79 -4.57 -10.56 -2.12
C GLY A 79 -4.12 -9.91 -3.41
N PHE A 80 -4.24 -10.59 -4.55
CA PHE A 80 -3.78 -10.04 -5.82
C PHE A 80 -4.86 -9.29 -6.61
N THR A 81 -6.15 -9.55 -6.40
CA THR A 81 -7.23 -8.97 -7.22
C THR A 81 -7.20 -7.42 -7.23
N VAL A 82 -7.08 -6.79 -6.07
CA VAL A 82 -6.97 -5.31 -5.96
C VAL A 82 -5.68 -4.81 -6.61
N HIS A 83 -4.56 -5.50 -6.35
CA HIS A 83 -3.27 -5.12 -6.92
C HIS A 83 -3.26 -5.28 -8.44
N ALA A 84 -3.87 -6.36 -8.97
CA ALA A 84 -4.00 -6.57 -10.41
C ALA A 84 -4.75 -5.43 -11.10
N ALA A 85 -5.85 -4.96 -10.51
CA ALA A 85 -6.62 -3.83 -11.04
C ALA A 85 -5.78 -2.55 -11.12
N ILE A 86 -5.00 -2.25 -10.06
CA ILE A 86 -4.11 -1.09 -10.02
C ILE A 86 -2.98 -1.22 -11.03
N HIS A 87 -2.29 -2.36 -11.05
CA HIS A 87 -1.20 -2.61 -12.00
C HIS A 87 -1.65 -2.58 -13.47
N ALA A 88 -2.87 -3.03 -13.76
CA ALA A 88 -3.41 -3.02 -15.12
C ALA A 88 -3.79 -1.61 -15.59
N ALA A 89 -4.36 -0.80 -14.69
CA ALA A 89 -4.90 0.51 -15.04
C ALA A 89 -3.87 1.65 -14.94
N LEU A 90 -2.86 1.52 -14.07
CA LEU A 90 -1.89 2.57 -13.78
C LEU A 90 -0.48 2.11 -14.21
N PRO A 91 0.02 2.59 -15.37
CA PRO A 91 1.33 2.14 -15.91
C PRO A 91 2.49 2.37 -14.94
N ASP A 92 2.45 3.46 -14.17
CA ASP A 92 3.50 3.84 -13.22
C ASP A 92 3.35 3.14 -11.85
N ALA A 93 2.29 2.36 -11.64
CA ALA A 93 2.14 1.53 -10.44
C ALA A 93 3.06 0.30 -10.53
N HIS A 94 4.37 0.52 -10.31
CA HIS A 94 5.34 -0.57 -10.31
C HIS A 94 5.32 -1.36 -9.00
N CYS A 95 4.99 -0.71 -7.88
CA CYS A 95 4.82 -1.35 -6.58
C CYS A 95 3.46 -0.98 -5.98
N VAL A 96 2.77 -1.97 -5.42
CA VAL A 96 1.53 -1.80 -4.66
C VAL A 96 1.67 -2.49 -3.32
N MET A 97 1.31 -1.79 -2.24
CA MET A 97 1.40 -2.25 -0.86
C MET A 97 0.05 -2.11 -0.16
N HIS A 98 -0.34 -3.12 0.58
CA HIS A 98 -1.59 -3.14 1.33
C HIS A 98 -1.40 -3.68 2.75
N THR A 99 -2.05 -3.05 3.73
CA THR A 99 -1.98 -3.43 5.14
C THR A 99 -3.34 -3.37 5.84
N HIS A 100 -3.51 -4.27 6.81
CA HIS A 100 -4.64 -4.36 7.72
C HIS A 100 -4.27 -4.00 9.16
N THR A 101 -3.31 -3.10 9.37
CA THR A 101 -2.87 -2.70 10.71
C THR A 101 -4.06 -2.18 11.54
N THR A 102 -4.04 -2.43 12.84
CA THR A 102 -5.15 -2.08 13.75
C THR A 102 -5.54 -0.59 13.63
N ASN A 103 -4.56 0.31 13.69
CA ASN A 103 -4.85 1.76 13.62
C ASN A 103 -5.26 2.20 12.21
N GLY A 104 -4.68 1.59 11.16
CA GLY A 104 -5.10 1.81 9.78
C GLY A 104 -6.55 1.40 9.55
N CYS A 105 -6.94 0.21 10.01
CA CYS A 105 -8.33 -0.28 9.95
C CYS A 105 -9.28 0.57 10.80
N ALA A 106 -8.85 1.04 11.98
CA ALA A 106 -9.67 1.92 12.82
C ALA A 106 -10.01 3.24 12.11
N VAL A 107 -9.02 3.87 11.47
CA VAL A 107 -9.25 5.09 10.67
C VAL A 107 -10.07 4.78 9.42
N ALA A 108 -9.84 3.63 8.77
CA ALA A 108 -10.62 3.19 7.61
C ALA A 108 -12.10 2.98 7.95
N GLY A 109 -12.40 2.49 9.16
CA GLY A 109 -13.77 2.32 9.67
C GLY A 109 -14.42 3.61 10.22
N SER A 110 -13.65 4.68 10.35
CA SER A 110 -14.17 5.97 10.84
C SER A 110 -14.92 6.71 9.74
N GLN A 111 -16.13 7.19 10.04
CA GLN A 111 -16.91 8.01 9.10
C GLN A 111 -16.15 9.27 8.67
N ALA A 112 -15.45 9.92 9.58
CA ALA A 112 -14.66 11.12 9.29
C ALA A 112 -13.40 10.82 8.46
N GLY A 113 -12.90 9.57 8.49
CA GLY A 113 -11.65 9.19 7.85
C GLY A 113 -10.42 9.78 8.54
N LEU A 114 -9.39 10.08 7.76
CA LEU A 114 -8.13 10.66 8.25
C LEU A 114 -8.28 12.16 8.48
N SER A 115 -8.07 12.61 9.74
CA SER A 115 -7.94 14.04 10.08
C SER A 115 -6.60 14.58 9.60
N PRO A 116 -6.54 15.78 9.02
CA PRO A 116 -5.29 16.43 8.64
C PRO A 116 -4.53 17.07 9.81
N ASP A 117 -5.00 16.92 11.05
CA ASP A 117 -4.56 17.68 12.22
C ASP A 117 -3.36 17.05 12.96
N ASN A 118 -2.44 16.46 12.22
CA ASN A 118 -1.12 16.07 12.74
C ASN A 118 -0.04 16.22 11.65
N PHE A 119 1.21 16.21 12.06
CA PHE A 119 2.37 16.45 11.18
C PHE A 119 2.39 15.56 9.94
N TYR A 120 2.11 14.27 10.08
CA TYR A 120 2.13 13.34 8.95
C TYR A 120 0.87 13.47 8.08
N ALA A 121 -0.30 13.63 8.70
CA ALA A 121 -1.55 13.80 7.98
C ALA A 121 -1.60 15.11 7.17
N ALA A 122 -1.03 16.20 7.70
CA ALA A 122 -0.93 17.46 6.97
C ALA A 122 -0.13 17.33 5.66
N GLN A 123 0.91 16.49 5.64
CA GLN A 123 1.68 16.19 4.43
C GLN A 123 0.87 15.44 3.37
N LEU A 124 -0.18 14.75 3.79
CA LEU A 124 -1.06 13.96 2.92
C LEU A 124 -2.34 14.70 2.53
N TYR A 125 -2.47 15.97 2.91
CA TYR A 125 -3.68 16.74 2.62
C TYR A 125 -4.00 16.76 1.12
N GLY A 126 -5.22 16.33 0.77
CA GLY A 126 -5.65 16.20 -0.62
C GLY A 126 -5.04 15.04 -1.41
N GLN A 127 -4.16 14.21 -0.83
CA GLN A 127 -3.46 13.13 -1.52
C GLN A 127 -4.03 11.72 -1.25
N VAL A 128 -4.99 11.60 -0.33
CA VAL A 128 -5.60 10.32 0.04
C VAL A 128 -6.93 10.16 -0.69
N ALA A 129 -7.09 9.03 -1.38
CA ALA A 129 -8.35 8.58 -1.94
C ALA A 129 -9.09 7.69 -0.93
N TYR A 130 -10.39 7.52 -1.12
CA TYR A 130 -11.22 6.59 -0.36
C TYR A 130 -11.99 5.70 -1.32
N HIS A 131 -12.10 4.42 -0.96
CA HIS A 131 -12.90 3.45 -1.68
C HIS A 131 -13.80 2.71 -0.68
N ASP A 132 -15.09 2.62 -0.98
CA ASP A 132 -16.06 1.99 -0.11
C ASP A 132 -15.87 0.47 -0.08
N PHE A 133 -16.22 -0.16 1.06
CA PHE A 133 -16.08 -1.58 1.24
C PHE A 133 -17.13 -2.35 0.44
N GLU A 134 -16.68 -3.20 -0.46
CA GLU A 134 -17.54 -4.04 -1.31
C GLU A 134 -17.48 -5.54 -0.93
N GLY A 135 -16.87 -5.87 0.21
CA GLY A 135 -16.71 -7.26 0.67
C GLY A 135 -15.26 -7.75 0.57
N ILE A 136 -15.09 -9.07 0.64
CA ILE A 136 -13.77 -9.69 0.43
C ILE A 136 -13.41 -9.54 -1.06
N THR A 137 -12.24 -8.99 -1.34
CA THR A 137 -11.76 -8.62 -2.68
C THR A 137 -11.40 -9.83 -3.55
N VAL A 138 -12.41 -10.60 -3.92
CA VAL A 138 -12.30 -11.75 -4.83
C VAL A 138 -13.03 -11.51 -6.16
N HIS A 139 -13.70 -10.37 -6.30
CA HIS A 139 -14.53 -10.03 -7.46
C HIS A 139 -13.85 -8.94 -8.31
N ALA A 140 -13.51 -9.27 -9.55
CA ALA A 140 -12.83 -8.35 -10.47
C ALA A 140 -13.67 -7.11 -10.84
N GLU A 141 -14.99 -7.19 -10.68
CA GLU A 141 -15.94 -6.10 -10.96
C GLU A 141 -15.76 -4.87 -10.06
N GLU A 142 -15.09 -4.99 -8.92
CA GLU A 142 -14.70 -3.89 -8.04
C GLU A 142 -13.63 -3.01 -8.71
N GLY A 143 -12.73 -3.60 -9.49
CA GLY A 143 -11.56 -2.93 -10.06
C GLY A 143 -11.84 -1.58 -10.73
N PRO A 144 -12.79 -1.47 -11.68
CA PRO A 144 -13.10 -0.19 -12.34
C PRO A 144 -13.56 0.91 -11.36
N ARG A 145 -14.29 0.57 -10.31
CA ARG A 145 -14.74 1.53 -9.28
C ARG A 145 -13.59 1.97 -8.38
N LEU A 146 -12.73 1.02 -7.99
CA LEU A 146 -11.50 1.31 -7.26
C LEU A 146 -10.63 2.30 -8.04
N ILE A 147 -10.34 2.03 -9.31
CA ILE A 147 -9.51 2.89 -10.16
C ILE A 147 -10.13 4.28 -10.31
N LYS A 148 -11.44 4.36 -10.50
CA LYS A 148 -12.15 5.65 -10.54
C LYS A 148 -11.97 6.44 -9.25
N ASN A 149 -12.04 5.78 -8.09
CA ASN A 149 -11.90 6.41 -6.78
C ASN A 149 -10.45 6.82 -6.49
N ILE A 150 -9.48 6.03 -6.94
CA ILE A 150 -8.04 6.36 -6.85
C ILE A 150 -7.75 7.66 -7.61
N GLY A 151 -8.25 7.80 -8.83
CA GLY A 151 -7.95 8.96 -9.68
C GLY A 151 -6.44 9.12 -9.89
N ASN A 152 -5.90 10.26 -9.46
CA ASN A 152 -4.48 10.57 -9.50
C ASN A 152 -3.75 10.44 -8.15
N LYS A 153 -4.35 9.72 -7.18
CA LYS A 153 -3.81 9.59 -5.83
C LYS A 153 -2.96 8.33 -5.70
N HIS A 154 -1.89 8.42 -4.91
CA HIS A 154 -1.01 7.29 -4.60
C HIS A 154 -1.40 6.56 -3.30
N LEU A 155 -2.25 7.16 -2.50
CA LEU A 155 -2.67 6.67 -1.19
C LEU A 155 -4.17 6.45 -1.16
N ILE A 156 -4.58 5.29 -0.68
CA ILE A 156 -5.98 4.92 -0.62
C ILE A 156 -6.30 4.37 0.78
N ILE A 157 -7.36 4.89 1.39
CA ILE A 157 -8.03 4.28 2.53
C ILE A 157 -9.19 3.46 1.98
N LEU A 158 -9.06 2.14 2.06
CA LEU A 158 -10.15 1.21 1.79
C LEU A 158 -11.07 1.19 3.00
N ARG A 159 -12.28 1.75 2.88
CA ARG A 159 -13.25 1.88 3.97
C ARG A 159 -13.55 0.53 4.61
N ASN A 160 -13.55 0.45 5.95
CA ASN A 160 -13.78 -0.76 6.74
C ASN A 160 -12.83 -1.94 6.38
N HIS A 161 -11.68 -1.65 5.75
CA HIS A 161 -10.80 -2.69 5.22
C HIS A 161 -9.34 -2.43 5.65
N GLY A 162 -8.68 -1.41 5.11
CA GLY A 162 -7.28 -1.15 5.41
C GLY A 162 -6.67 0.00 4.61
N LEU A 163 -5.34 0.02 4.56
CA LEU A 163 -4.57 1.03 3.86
C LEU A 163 -3.91 0.46 2.61
N LEU A 164 -3.82 1.25 1.56
CA LEU A 164 -3.12 0.89 0.34
C LEU A 164 -2.30 2.07 -0.18
N ALA A 165 -1.11 1.77 -0.70
CA ALA A 165 -0.26 2.72 -1.41
C ALA A 165 0.30 2.10 -2.67
N TRP A 166 0.51 2.92 -3.71
CA TRP A 166 1.22 2.51 -4.93
C TRP A 166 2.19 3.59 -5.39
N ALA A 167 3.26 3.17 -6.06
CA ALA A 167 4.26 4.07 -6.67
C ALA A 167 5.11 3.35 -7.71
N GLU A 168 5.99 4.12 -8.36
CA GLU A 168 6.96 3.66 -9.35
C GLU A 168 8.14 2.88 -8.77
N SER A 169 8.30 2.83 -7.44
CA SER A 169 9.34 2.04 -6.77
C SER A 169 8.86 1.48 -5.42
N ILE A 170 9.55 0.44 -4.93
CA ILE A 170 9.29 -0.14 -3.60
C ILE A 170 9.54 0.92 -2.52
N ALA A 171 10.66 1.64 -2.61
CA ALA A 171 11.03 2.66 -1.62
C ALA A 171 9.99 3.78 -1.51
N LEU A 172 9.48 4.28 -2.65
CA LEU A 172 8.49 5.35 -2.66
C LEU A 172 7.11 4.86 -2.19
N ALA A 173 6.67 3.67 -2.61
CA ALA A 173 5.42 3.06 -2.12
C ALA A 173 5.48 2.84 -0.60
N PHE A 174 6.63 2.38 -0.08
CA PHE A 174 6.86 2.24 1.35
C PHE A 174 6.79 3.59 2.08
N ALA A 175 7.46 4.63 1.57
CA ALA A 175 7.43 5.95 2.18
C ALA A 175 6.01 6.53 2.24
N PHE A 176 5.21 6.34 1.19
CA PHE A 176 3.80 6.71 1.17
C PHE A 176 2.99 5.96 2.23
N LEU A 177 3.07 4.62 2.23
CA LEU A 177 2.32 3.80 3.18
C LEU A 177 2.73 4.06 4.62
N TRP A 178 4.03 4.22 4.88
CA TRP A 178 4.57 4.53 6.20
C TRP A 178 4.04 5.87 6.73
N THR A 179 4.02 6.90 5.89
CA THR A 179 3.50 8.22 6.26
C THR A 179 2.00 8.15 6.57
N LEU A 180 1.22 7.42 5.75
CA LEU A 180 -0.22 7.21 5.98
C LEU A 180 -0.47 6.44 7.28
N GLN A 181 0.29 5.38 7.51
CA GLN A 181 0.21 4.60 8.75
C GLN A 181 0.53 5.45 9.98
N ARG A 182 1.59 6.26 9.94
CA ARG A 182 1.95 7.16 11.03
C ARG A 182 0.87 8.19 11.33
N ALA A 183 0.24 8.73 10.29
CA ALA A 183 -0.88 9.64 10.43
C ALA A 183 -2.06 8.96 11.17
N CYS A 184 -2.37 7.71 10.81
CA CYS A 184 -3.41 6.90 11.48
C CYS A 184 -3.03 6.59 12.94
N ASP A 185 -1.78 6.19 13.20
CA ASP A 185 -1.30 5.86 14.55
C ASP A 185 -1.48 7.05 15.51
N ILE A 186 -1.09 8.25 15.06
CA ILE A 186 -1.20 9.47 15.87
C ILE A 186 -2.67 9.85 16.09
N GLN A 187 -3.51 9.74 15.06
CA GLN A 187 -4.94 10.02 15.19
C GLN A 187 -5.59 9.11 16.23
N VAL A 188 -5.33 7.81 16.18
CA VAL A 188 -5.91 6.85 17.13
C VAL A 188 -5.34 7.04 18.53
N ALA A 189 -4.02 7.22 18.67
CA ALA A 189 -3.39 7.49 19.97
C ALA A 189 -3.89 8.79 20.61
N GLY A 190 -4.13 9.81 19.80
CA GLY A 190 -4.64 11.12 20.27
C GLY A 190 -6.13 11.13 20.62
N ALA A 191 -6.93 10.17 20.17
CA ALA A 191 -8.38 10.18 20.34
C ALA A 191 -8.83 10.23 21.81
N ALA A 192 -8.07 9.63 22.72
CA ALA A 192 -8.35 9.64 24.16
C ALA A 192 -7.92 10.94 24.88
N LEU A 193 -7.16 11.79 24.23
CA LEU A 193 -6.63 13.04 24.82
C LEU A 193 -7.60 14.23 24.69
N GLY A 194 -8.72 14.06 24.00
CA GLY A 194 -9.69 15.09 23.73
C GLY A 194 -9.52 15.75 22.35
N PRO A 195 -10.11 16.93 22.13
CA PRO A 195 -10.08 17.60 20.84
C PRO A 195 -8.65 17.93 20.39
N THR A 196 -8.37 17.69 19.11
CA THR A 196 -7.10 18.05 18.49
C THR A 196 -7.01 19.56 18.22
N ILE A 197 -5.80 20.09 18.22
CA ILE A 197 -5.54 21.46 17.74
C ILE A 197 -5.60 21.42 16.20
N PRO A 198 -6.53 22.15 15.56
CA PRO A 198 -6.67 22.12 14.13
C PRO A 198 -5.48 22.77 13.42
N VAL A 199 -4.97 22.12 12.38
CA VAL A 199 -3.99 22.70 11.45
C VAL A 199 -4.73 23.54 10.41
N GLY A 200 -4.39 24.82 10.30
CA GLY A 200 -5.05 25.72 9.34
C GLY A 200 -4.85 25.26 7.89
N ARG A 201 -5.89 25.41 7.05
CA ARG A 201 -5.93 24.92 5.67
C ARG A 201 -4.71 25.36 4.83
N ALA A 202 -4.30 26.61 4.91
CA ALA A 202 -3.14 27.11 4.17
C ALA A 202 -1.82 26.42 4.57
N VAL A 203 -1.72 25.95 5.84
CA VAL A 203 -0.58 25.17 6.32
C VAL A 203 -0.63 23.76 5.78
N GLN A 204 -1.81 23.12 5.78
CA GLN A 204 -2.01 21.79 5.21
C GLN A 204 -1.65 21.76 3.71
N GLU A 205 -2.15 22.73 2.92
CA GLU A 205 -1.87 22.85 1.48
C GLU A 205 -0.37 23.03 1.22
N ARG A 206 0.32 23.86 2.02
CA ARG A 206 1.78 24.05 1.91
C ARG A 206 2.54 22.80 2.29
N CYS A 207 2.23 22.14 3.42
CA CYS A 207 2.88 20.91 3.84
C CYS A 207 2.75 19.81 2.79
N SER A 208 1.57 19.68 2.16
CA SER A 208 1.34 18.72 1.09
C SER A 208 2.18 19.03 -0.15
N ALA A 209 2.25 20.31 -0.56
CA ALA A 209 3.05 20.74 -1.71
C ALA A 209 4.55 20.51 -1.48
N ASP A 210 5.06 20.89 -0.31
CA ASP A 210 6.47 20.71 0.08
C ASP A 210 6.85 19.22 0.11
N SER A 211 5.98 18.37 0.69
CA SER A 211 6.18 16.92 0.73
C SER A 211 6.25 16.29 -0.66
N LEU A 212 5.44 16.75 -1.61
CA LEU A 212 5.47 16.26 -3.00
C LEU A 212 6.74 16.70 -3.73
N GLN A 213 7.27 17.89 -3.43
CA GLN A 213 8.50 18.40 -4.02
C GLN A 213 9.72 17.64 -3.49
N ASP A 214 9.80 17.41 -2.19
CA ASP A 214 10.89 16.69 -1.53
C ASP A 214 11.01 15.25 -2.05
N ARG A 215 9.88 14.57 -2.23
CA ARG A 215 9.84 13.19 -2.77
C ARG A 215 10.38 13.08 -4.20
N LYS A 216 10.25 14.11 -5.03
CA LYS A 216 10.83 14.15 -6.38
C LYS A 216 12.36 14.30 -6.34
N SER A 217 12.93 14.74 -5.24
CA SER A 217 14.38 14.89 -5.08
C SER A 217 15.08 13.66 -4.50
N VAL A 218 14.32 12.68 -4.00
CA VAL A 218 14.83 11.45 -3.35
C VAL A 218 14.78 10.23 -4.28
N VAL A 219 14.24 10.38 -5.50
CA VAL A 219 14.14 9.30 -6.52
C VAL A 219 15.24 9.40 -7.55
#